data_579cad33e8f89d0009fcdc3ad63fb0b6
#
_entry.id   579cad33e8f89d0009fcdc3ad63fb0b6
#
_cell.length_a   1.000
_cell.length_b   1.000
_cell.length_c   1.000
_cell.angle_alpha   90.00
_cell.angle_beta   90.00
_cell.angle_gamma   90.00
#
_symmetry.space_group_name_H-M   'P 1'
#
loop_
_entity.id
_entity.type
_entity.pdbx_description
1 polymer ?
#
loop_
_entity_poly.entity_id
_entity_poly.type
_entity_poly.pdbx_seq_one_letter_code
_entity_poly.pdbx_strand_id
1 'polypeptide(L)'
;MKKEVRIKEPVRIRTKRLSNGCESIYLDIYMDGRRRYEFLKLYIIPEHTRTDKDLNQSTMKLASAVKAQRIIELQNGVYGFNHQQEKKDIMLIDYIKYLADKDIEKTSRKVSMYTLIYNLSALYLSFP
;
A
#
# COMPACT_ATOMS: atom_id res chain seq x y z
N MET A 1 -26.17 32.40 -2.61
CA MET A 1 -25.06 31.63 -3.20
C MET A 1 -24.75 30.43 -2.32
N LYS A 2 -24.98 29.24 -2.82
CA LYS A 2 -24.56 28.02 -2.13
C LYS A 2 -23.03 27.94 -2.21
N LYS A 3 -22.33 28.01 -1.08
CA LYS A 3 -20.91 27.72 -1.01
C LYS A 3 -20.72 26.26 -1.40
N GLU A 4 -20.09 25.99 -2.55
CA GLU A 4 -19.66 24.65 -2.88
C GLU A 4 -18.74 24.14 -1.77
N VAL A 5 -19.16 23.10 -1.11
CA VAL A 5 -18.33 22.40 -0.15
C VAL A 5 -17.24 21.69 -0.94
N ARG A 6 -16.08 22.31 -1.07
CA ARG A 6 -14.91 21.67 -1.66
C ARG A 6 -14.49 20.53 -0.74
N ILE A 7 -14.83 19.34 -1.14
CA ILE A 7 -14.34 18.12 -0.49
C ILE A 7 -12.81 18.13 -0.64
N LYS A 8 -12.11 18.24 0.47
CA LYS A 8 -10.64 18.18 0.45
C LYS A 8 -10.23 16.76 0.10
N GLU A 9 -9.56 16.60 -1.02
CA GLU A 9 -8.98 15.32 -1.39
C GLU A 9 -7.94 14.88 -0.35
N PRO A 10 -8.03 13.65 0.17
CA PRO A 10 -7.07 13.16 1.16
C PRO A 10 -5.68 12.92 0.59
N VAL A 11 -5.57 12.72 -0.72
CA VAL A 11 -4.30 12.45 -1.41
C VAL A 11 -4.11 13.48 -2.52
N ARG A 12 -2.95 14.12 -2.54
CA ARG A 12 -2.57 15.06 -3.59
C ARG A 12 -1.23 14.68 -4.19
N ILE A 13 -1.12 14.85 -5.51
CA ILE A 13 0.16 14.70 -6.22
C ILE A 13 0.93 16.00 -6.11
N ARG A 14 2.17 15.92 -5.66
CA ARG A 14 3.10 17.04 -5.60
C ARG A 14 4.43 16.67 -6.22
N THR A 15 5.19 17.66 -6.60
CA THR A 15 6.54 17.49 -7.13
C THR A 15 7.56 18.27 -6.31
N LYS A 16 8.77 17.75 -6.25
CA LYS A 16 9.92 18.38 -5.62
C LYS A 16 11.05 18.47 -6.62
N ARG A 17 11.55 19.69 -6.86
CA ARG A 17 12.71 19.90 -7.72
C ARG A 17 13.97 19.28 -7.14
N LEU A 18 14.69 18.60 -8.00
CA LEU A 18 16.00 18.04 -7.69
C LEU A 18 17.12 18.90 -8.30
N SER A 19 18.32 18.72 -7.79
CA SER A 19 19.52 19.47 -8.26
C SER A 19 19.87 19.22 -9.71
N ASN A 20 19.47 18.07 -10.28
CA ASN A 20 19.71 17.70 -11.68
C ASN A 20 18.68 18.27 -12.68
N GLY A 21 17.75 19.12 -12.23
CA GLY A 21 16.69 19.69 -13.06
C GLY A 21 15.45 18.81 -13.22
N CYS A 22 15.46 17.57 -12.73
CA CYS A 22 14.28 16.71 -12.68
C CYS A 22 13.38 17.04 -11.48
N GLU A 23 12.12 16.64 -11.56
CA GLU A 23 11.20 16.75 -10.43
C GLU A 23 10.80 15.35 -9.94
N SER A 24 10.94 15.13 -8.65
CA SER A 24 10.48 13.89 -8.00
C SER A 24 9.00 14.02 -7.65
N ILE A 25 8.20 13.02 -8.04
CA ILE A 25 6.77 13.00 -7.73
C ILE A 25 6.56 12.30 -6.40
N TYR A 26 5.73 12.91 -5.56
CA TYR A 26 5.33 12.32 -4.30
C TYR A 26 3.84 12.56 -4.03
N LEU A 27 3.26 11.71 -3.20
CA LEU A 27 1.91 11.88 -2.71
C LEU A 27 1.93 12.58 -1.34
N ASP A 28 1.15 13.64 -1.23
CA ASP A 28 0.86 14.32 0.03
C ASP A 28 -0.47 13.76 0.56
N ILE A 29 -0.39 12.92 1.56
CA ILE A 29 -1.53 12.23 2.15
C ILE A 29 -1.86 12.89 3.48
N TYR A 30 -3.09 13.40 3.60
CA TYR A 30 -3.60 13.99 4.82
C TYR A 30 -4.89 13.32 5.22
N MET A 31 -4.89 12.64 6.36
CA MET A 31 -6.04 11.95 6.90
C MET A 31 -6.00 11.94 8.43
N ASP A 32 -7.16 12.16 9.05
CA ASP A 32 -7.32 12.11 10.52
C ASP A 32 -6.35 13.03 11.30
N GLY A 33 -6.08 14.21 10.76
CA GLY A 33 -5.15 15.17 11.34
C GLY A 33 -3.67 14.83 11.18
N ARG A 34 -3.34 13.77 10.48
CA ARG A 34 -1.98 13.31 10.22
C ARG A 34 -1.60 13.54 8.77
N ARG A 35 -0.38 13.97 8.53
CA ARG A 35 0.20 14.18 7.20
C ARG A 35 1.35 13.20 6.97
N ARG A 36 1.33 12.59 5.80
CA ARG A 36 2.39 11.67 5.36
C ARG A 36 2.77 11.96 3.92
N TYR A 37 4.05 11.84 3.61
CA TYR A 37 4.57 11.96 2.26
C TYR A 37 5.04 10.59 1.77
N GLU A 38 4.60 10.21 0.59
CA GLU A 38 5.02 8.97 -0.07
C GLU A 38 5.69 9.30 -1.38
N PHE A 39 6.99 9.05 -1.48
CA PHE A 39 7.76 9.23 -2.70
C PHE A 39 7.56 8.02 -3.62
N LEU A 40 7.08 8.27 -4.83
CA LEU A 40 6.74 7.22 -5.79
C LEU A 40 7.94 6.72 -6.59
N LYS A 41 9.10 7.35 -6.45
CA LYS A 41 10.29 7.11 -7.30
C LYS A 41 9.99 7.30 -8.79
N LEU A 42 9.08 8.20 -9.10
CA LEU A 42 8.74 8.67 -10.44
C LEU A 42 9.31 10.08 -10.60
N TYR A 43 9.86 10.34 -11.77
CA TYR A 43 10.54 11.60 -12.03
C TYR A 43 10.01 12.23 -13.30
N ILE A 44 9.83 13.55 -13.27
CA ILE A 44 9.55 14.36 -14.44
C ILE A 44 10.87 14.95 -14.92
N ILE A 45 11.18 14.74 -16.18
CA ILE A 45 12.40 15.24 -16.81
C ILE A 45 12.14 16.61 -17.45
N PRO A 46 13.20 17.46 -17.62
CA PRO A 46 13.06 18.68 -18.40
C PRO A 46 12.60 18.39 -19.83
N GLU A 47 11.62 19.12 -20.31
CA GLU A 47 11.05 18.94 -21.64
C GLU A 47 11.88 19.70 -22.69
N HIS A 48 12.64 18.99 -23.51
CA HIS A 48 13.39 19.53 -24.63
C HIS A 48 12.84 19.02 -25.97
N THR A 49 12.22 17.85 -25.99
CA THR A 49 11.67 17.22 -27.18
C THR A 49 10.22 16.82 -26.94
N ARG A 50 9.52 16.52 -28.05
CA ARG A 50 8.15 15.99 -27.98
C ARG A 50 8.11 14.64 -27.23
N THR A 51 9.12 13.82 -27.43
CA THR A 51 9.26 12.53 -26.73
C THR A 51 9.33 12.73 -25.21
N ASP A 52 10.08 13.73 -24.74
CA ASP A 52 10.17 14.05 -23.32
C ASP A 52 8.81 14.44 -22.72
N LYS A 53 8.04 15.21 -23.48
CA LYS A 53 6.67 15.60 -23.09
C LYS A 53 5.74 14.39 -22.99
N ASP A 54 5.79 13.49 -23.97
CA ASP A 54 4.99 12.27 -23.99
C ASP A 54 5.36 11.36 -22.82
N LEU A 55 6.65 11.25 -22.52
CA LEU A 55 7.17 10.49 -21.36
C LEU A 55 6.66 11.07 -20.04
N ASN A 56 6.74 12.39 -19.87
CA ASN A 56 6.23 13.08 -18.69
C ASN A 56 4.72 12.89 -18.50
N GLN A 57 3.95 12.94 -19.59
CA GLN A 57 2.52 12.66 -19.54
C GLN A 57 2.22 11.22 -19.10
N SER A 58 2.97 10.25 -19.59
CA SER A 58 2.85 8.84 -19.19
C SER A 58 3.19 8.67 -17.71
N THR A 59 4.23 9.34 -17.23
CA THR A 59 4.62 9.35 -15.82
C THR A 59 3.53 9.96 -14.93
N MET A 60 2.92 11.06 -15.35
CA MET A 60 1.81 11.68 -14.63
C MET A 60 0.55 10.81 -14.60
N LYS A 61 0.26 10.09 -15.67
CA LYS A 61 -0.84 9.11 -15.70
C LYS A 61 -0.61 7.98 -14.71
N LEU A 62 0.62 7.48 -14.64
CA LEU A 62 0.99 6.46 -13.67
C LEU A 62 0.86 6.97 -12.22
N ALA A 63 1.33 8.19 -11.96
CA ALA A 63 1.17 8.83 -10.65
C ALA A 63 -0.31 9.00 -10.27
N SER A 64 -1.16 9.38 -11.23
CA SER A 64 -2.61 9.50 -11.02
C SER A 64 -3.26 8.15 -10.71
N ALA A 65 -2.82 7.08 -11.34
CA ALA A 65 -3.29 5.72 -11.05
C ALA A 65 -2.91 5.27 -9.63
N VAL A 66 -1.68 5.55 -9.20
CA VAL A 66 -1.24 5.27 -7.83
C VAL A 66 -2.02 6.10 -6.82
N LYS A 67 -2.27 7.38 -7.10
CA LYS A 67 -3.12 8.25 -6.28
C LYS A 67 -4.52 7.64 -6.10
N ALA A 68 -5.15 7.22 -7.17
CA ALA A 68 -6.49 6.61 -7.13
C ALA A 68 -6.50 5.34 -6.27
N GLN A 69 -5.50 4.50 -6.41
CA GLN A 69 -5.34 3.29 -5.59
C GLN A 69 -5.17 3.63 -4.11
N ARG A 70 -4.36 4.63 -3.78
CA ARG A 70 -4.18 5.07 -2.38
C ARG A 70 -5.46 5.62 -1.77
N ILE A 71 -6.26 6.35 -2.54
CA ILE A 71 -7.58 6.84 -2.08
C ILE A 71 -8.49 5.66 -1.72
N ILE A 72 -8.55 4.64 -2.55
CA ILE A 72 -9.33 3.43 -2.30
C ILE A 72 -8.83 2.69 -1.05
N GLU A 73 -7.53 2.53 -0.90
CA GLU A 73 -6.92 1.90 0.27
C GLU A 73 -7.21 2.66 1.57
N LEU A 74 -7.18 3.99 1.53
CA LEU A 74 -7.54 4.83 2.67
C LEU A 74 -9.01 4.69 3.05
N GLN A 75 -9.90 4.65 2.08
CA GLN A 75 -11.34 4.45 2.32
C GLN A 75 -11.63 3.07 2.91
N ASN A 76 -10.89 2.06 2.51
CA ASN A 76 -11.01 0.70 3.03
C ASN A 76 -10.27 0.49 4.36
N GLY A 77 -9.53 1.48 4.85
CA GLY A 77 -8.74 1.39 6.08
C GLY A 77 -7.53 0.46 5.98
N VAL A 78 -7.16 0.04 4.76
CA VAL A 78 -6.06 -0.89 4.51
C VAL A 78 -4.70 -0.20 4.55
N TYR A 79 -4.63 1.02 4.01
CA TYR A 79 -3.41 1.82 4.02
C TYR A 79 -3.34 2.67 5.28
N GLY A 80 -2.55 2.20 6.26
CA GLY A 80 -2.58 2.79 7.57
C GLY A 80 -1.56 3.87 7.84
N PHE A 81 -2.04 4.99 8.31
CA PHE A 81 -1.35 5.76 9.32
C PHE A 81 -1.24 4.97 10.64
N ASN A 82 -1.86 3.83 10.72
CA ASN A 82 -1.90 2.95 11.88
C ASN A 82 -0.86 1.85 11.74
N HIS A 83 0.12 1.82 12.62
CA HIS A 83 0.98 0.66 12.86
C HIS A 83 0.19 -0.62 13.20
N GLN A 84 -1.13 -0.52 13.27
CA GLN A 84 -2.03 -1.65 13.53
C GLN A 84 -2.10 -2.65 12.37
N GLN A 85 -1.68 -2.26 11.17
CA GLN A 85 -1.75 -3.16 10.03
C GLN A 85 -0.64 -4.21 10.06
N GLU A 86 0.58 -3.81 10.42
CA GLU A 86 1.66 -4.76 10.66
C GLU A 86 1.31 -5.73 11.80
N LYS A 87 0.64 -5.21 12.84
CA LYS A 87 0.12 -6.04 13.92
C LYS A 87 -1.02 -6.96 13.47
N LYS A 88 -1.84 -6.55 12.52
CA LYS A 88 -2.92 -7.40 11.99
C LYS A 88 -2.39 -8.57 11.18
N ASP A 89 -1.35 -8.38 10.39
CA ASP A 89 -0.76 -9.47 9.61
C ASP A 89 -0.06 -10.49 10.51
N ILE A 90 0.65 -10.03 11.54
CA ILE A 90 1.23 -10.88 12.59
C ILE A 90 0.11 -11.56 13.40
N MET A 91 -0.93 -10.84 13.74
CA MET A 91 -2.09 -11.42 14.45
C MET A 91 -2.86 -12.43 13.62
N LEU A 92 -2.89 -12.32 12.31
CA LEU A 92 -3.55 -13.29 11.45
C LEU A 92 -2.84 -14.65 11.48
N ILE A 93 -1.52 -14.66 11.39
CA ILE A 93 -0.71 -15.88 11.49
C ILE A 93 -0.85 -16.49 12.89
N ASP A 94 -0.77 -15.69 13.93
CA ASP A 94 -0.97 -16.14 15.30
C ASP A 94 -2.39 -16.64 15.56
N TYR A 95 -3.39 -16.00 14.96
CA TYR A 95 -4.79 -16.43 15.03
C TYR A 95 -5.03 -17.75 14.30
N ILE A 96 -4.42 -17.96 13.15
CA ILE A 96 -4.46 -19.23 12.42
C ILE A 96 -3.82 -20.35 13.25
N LYS A 97 -2.67 -20.07 13.86
CA LYS A 97 -2.00 -20.99 14.80
C LYS A 97 -2.87 -21.29 16.03
N TYR A 98 -3.48 -20.27 16.59
CA TYR A 98 -4.40 -20.41 17.72
C TYR A 98 -5.61 -21.29 17.38
N LEU A 99 -6.23 -21.08 16.22
CA LEU A 99 -7.32 -21.92 15.73
C LEU A 99 -6.87 -23.35 15.50
N ALA A 100 -5.69 -23.57 14.93
CA ALA A 100 -5.12 -24.90 14.74
C ALA A 100 -4.90 -25.62 16.09
N ASP A 101 -4.34 -24.94 17.09
CA ASP A 101 -4.12 -25.48 18.43
C ASP A 101 -5.44 -25.79 19.15
N LYS A 102 -6.40 -24.88 19.07
CA LYS A 102 -7.74 -25.09 19.66
C LYS A 102 -8.48 -26.23 19.00
N ASP A 103 -8.20 -26.47 17.75
CA ASP A 103 -8.80 -27.52 16.97
C ASP A 103 -8.15 -28.88 17.24
N ILE A 104 -6.88 -28.95 17.63
CA ILE A 104 -6.19 -30.17 18.04
C ILE A 104 -6.81 -30.81 19.30
N GLU A 105 -7.30 -30.00 20.22
CA GLU A 105 -7.92 -30.48 21.47
C GLU A 105 -9.27 -31.15 21.27
N LYS A 106 -9.93 -30.97 20.14
CA LYS A 106 -11.32 -31.43 19.94
C LYS A 106 -11.49 -32.70 19.13
N THR A 107 -10.63 -33.03 18.17
CA THR A 107 -10.75 -34.26 17.33
C THR A 107 -9.45 -34.59 16.60
N SER A 108 -9.25 -35.90 16.32
CA SER A 108 -8.15 -36.42 15.51
C SER A 108 -8.07 -35.87 14.06
N ARG A 109 -9.14 -35.28 13.57
CA ARG A 109 -9.15 -34.56 12.27
C ARG A 109 -8.25 -33.31 12.25
N LYS A 110 -7.89 -32.83 13.40
CA LYS A 110 -7.09 -31.60 13.55
C LYS A 110 -5.61 -31.86 13.50
N VAL A 111 -5.19 -33.05 13.80
CA VAL A 111 -3.83 -33.51 13.53
C VAL A 111 -3.56 -33.42 12.02
N SER A 112 -4.55 -33.76 11.19
CA SER A 112 -4.47 -33.63 9.73
C SER A 112 -4.30 -32.18 9.28
N MET A 113 -5.04 -31.23 9.88
CA MET A 113 -4.98 -29.82 9.55
C MET A 113 -3.67 -29.18 10.03
N TYR A 114 -3.19 -29.57 11.19
CA TYR A 114 -1.90 -29.18 11.74
C TYR A 114 -0.74 -29.71 10.88
N THR A 115 -0.82 -30.95 10.46
CA THR A 115 0.13 -31.57 9.54
C THR A 115 0.13 -30.85 8.19
N LEU A 116 -1.02 -30.40 7.70
CA LEU A 116 -1.17 -29.62 6.48
C LEU A 116 -0.50 -28.26 6.59
N ILE A 117 -0.71 -27.55 7.70
CA ILE A 117 -0.05 -26.27 7.99
C ILE A 117 1.45 -26.47 8.14
N TYR A 118 1.87 -27.52 8.81
CA TYR A 118 3.27 -27.85 9.00
C TYR A 118 3.95 -28.24 7.67
N ASN A 119 3.27 -28.98 6.83
CA ASN A 119 3.75 -29.35 5.50
C ASN A 119 3.80 -28.15 4.55
N LEU A 120 2.83 -27.24 4.61
CA LEU A 120 2.84 -25.98 3.88
C LEU A 120 4.01 -25.07 4.31
N SER A 121 4.26 -25.00 5.60
CA SER A 121 5.40 -24.26 6.15
C SER A 121 6.74 -24.91 5.78
N ALA A 122 6.84 -26.23 5.80
CA ALA A 122 8.01 -26.97 5.37
C ALA A 122 8.25 -26.86 3.85
N LEU A 123 7.20 -26.88 3.05
CA LEU A 123 7.25 -26.63 1.61
C LEU A 123 7.70 -25.19 1.30
N TYR A 124 7.27 -24.24 2.08
CA TYR A 124 7.68 -22.84 1.94
C TYR A 124 9.14 -22.62 2.31
N LEU A 125 9.65 -23.36 3.29
CA LEU A 125 11.05 -23.32 3.74
C LEU A 125 11.99 -24.19 2.87
N SER A 126 11.46 -25.16 2.16
CA SER A 126 12.26 -26.07 1.31
C SER A 126 12.42 -25.61 -0.14
N PHE A 127 11.77 -24.54 -0.55
CA PHE A 127 12.01 -23.92 -1.83
C PHE A 127 13.28 -23.04 -1.74
N PRO A 128 14.30 -23.34 -2.56
CA PRO A 128 15.52 -22.53 -2.63
C PRO A 128 15.23 -21.15 -3.20
#